data_81ff864a0843a9c06240900dabfce941
#
_entry.id   81ff864a0843a9c06240900dabfce941
#
_cell.length_a   1.000
_cell.length_b   1.000
_cell.length_c   1.000
_cell.angle_alpha   90.00
_cell.angle_beta   90.00
_cell.angle_gamma   90.00
#
_symmetry.space_group_name_H-M   'P 1'
#
loop_
_entity.id
_entity.type
_entity.pdbx_description
1 polymer ?
#
loop_
_entity_poly.entity_id
_entity_poly.type
_entity_poly.pdbx_seq_one_letter_code
_entity_poly.pdbx_strand_id
1 'polypeptide(L)'
;KYVDVKYDTFKYIRASEKTAAKKTIVGYKICRFAQFPDSKAIMPAILEELLAARKSTRKLIPLQSDEFMKNILDKRQLSIKVTANSLYGQMGATTSAFYEPDVASATTATGRKLLFYGKAIIEECYHNKEIVLSDNKKVLTNAECVYGDSVTNLTPIYVRINEKMIEILTVEGLAKKYGDSLKWNKCVEDGKQEKLYMNLKENIKIETWSSNGWTKLERIIKHELNESKNIMRILTHTGLVDVTDDHSLLKKDGSIISPKNITIGTELLHNTLNIEDYIVNNKDIHNKNIDLLISKARISGFFFGDGSCGCYNCPSGKKNSWALNNKNIDLLNYYKDLCIKVYSEFEWTILDTIESSGVYKLVIKSNNLKKFIEEFRSNHYDINSKIVPNNILNNVIEVRQAFWDGLYDADGDKDKNGYIRIDQ
;
A
#
# COMPACT_ATOMS: atom_id res chain seq x y z
N LYS A 1 -46.45 -1.02 -12.04
CA LYS A 1 -45.70 -0.41 -10.95
C LYS A 1 -44.51 0.35 -11.53
N TYR A 2 -44.10 1.46 -10.90
CA TYR A 2 -42.98 2.26 -11.37
C TYR A 2 -41.91 2.36 -10.28
N VAL A 3 -40.64 2.49 -10.70
CA VAL A 3 -39.50 2.77 -9.82
C VAL A 3 -38.82 4.02 -10.33
N ASP A 4 -38.63 5.00 -9.48
CA ASP A 4 -37.94 6.23 -9.77
C ASP A 4 -36.49 6.13 -9.30
N VAL A 5 -35.54 6.44 -10.20
CA VAL A 5 -34.12 6.45 -9.90
C VAL A 5 -33.58 7.86 -10.10
N LYS A 6 -33.05 8.43 -9.04
CA LYS A 6 -32.38 9.74 -9.03
C LYS A 6 -30.90 9.58 -9.28
N TYR A 7 -30.32 10.39 -10.17
CA TYR A 7 -28.88 10.45 -10.40
C TYR A 7 -28.42 11.89 -10.67
N ASP A 8 -27.14 12.17 -10.36
CA ASP A 8 -26.56 13.49 -10.54
C ASP A 8 -26.23 13.75 -12.00
N THR A 9 -26.46 14.97 -12.45
CA THR A 9 -26.07 15.45 -13.77
C THR A 9 -24.81 16.28 -13.69
N PHE A 10 -23.94 16.13 -14.69
CA PHE A 10 -22.61 16.74 -14.69
C PHE A 10 -22.41 17.59 -15.93
N LYS A 11 -21.64 18.69 -15.78
CA LYS A 11 -21.03 19.41 -16.91
C LYS A 11 -19.53 19.45 -16.76
N TYR A 12 -18.84 19.44 -17.89
CA TYR A 12 -17.40 19.65 -17.94
C TYR A 12 -17.14 21.14 -18.12
N ILE A 13 -16.72 21.82 -17.05
CA ILE A 13 -16.49 23.26 -17.03
C ILE A 13 -14.98 23.51 -17.06
N ARG A 14 -14.52 24.35 -18.00
CA ARG A 14 -13.14 24.83 -18.08
C ARG A 14 -13.05 26.21 -17.45
N ALA A 15 -12.07 26.40 -16.57
CA ALA A 15 -11.79 27.72 -15.98
C ALA A 15 -11.06 28.65 -16.98
N SER A 16 -10.32 28.07 -17.94
CA SER A 16 -9.68 28.79 -19.06
C SER A 16 -9.43 27.84 -20.23
N GLU A 17 -9.10 28.36 -21.41
CA GLU A 17 -8.76 27.52 -22.58
C GLU A 17 -7.56 26.59 -22.34
N LYS A 18 -6.63 26.97 -21.45
CA LYS A 18 -5.42 26.21 -21.12
C LYS A 18 -5.63 25.18 -19.99
N THR A 19 -6.80 25.16 -19.33
CA THR A 19 -7.08 24.23 -18.22
C THR A 19 -7.94 23.06 -18.67
N ALA A 20 -7.68 21.87 -18.08
CA ALA A 20 -8.52 20.71 -18.31
C ALA A 20 -9.96 20.96 -17.80
N ALA A 21 -10.94 20.47 -18.53
CA ALA A 21 -12.34 20.60 -18.12
C ALA A 21 -12.60 19.79 -16.84
N LYS A 22 -13.15 20.43 -15.80
CA LYS A 22 -13.51 19.80 -14.53
C LYS A 22 -14.96 19.33 -14.57
N LYS A 23 -15.18 18.06 -14.25
CA LYS A 23 -16.51 17.48 -14.10
C LYS A 23 -17.18 18.07 -12.84
N THR A 24 -18.25 18.84 -13.03
CA THR A 24 -18.96 19.52 -11.94
C THR A 24 -20.41 19.08 -11.92
N ILE A 25 -20.94 18.76 -10.75
CA ILE A 25 -22.36 18.47 -10.56
C ILE A 25 -23.14 19.77 -10.80
N VAL A 26 -24.10 19.73 -11.72
CA VAL A 26 -24.94 20.89 -12.06
C VAL A 26 -26.39 20.72 -11.66
N GLY A 27 -26.76 19.54 -11.20
CA GLY A 27 -28.12 19.23 -10.77
C GLY A 27 -28.35 17.72 -10.69
N TYR A 28 -29.57 17.34 -10.72
CA TYR A 28 -29.97 15.91 -10.76
C TYR A 28 -31.11 15.69 -11.76
N LYS A 29 -31.28 14.42 -12.17
CA LYS A 29 -32.41 13.96 -12.97
C LYS A 29 -33.06 12.77 -12.28
N ILE A 30 -34.37 12.61 -12.47
CA ILE A 30 -35.12 11.45 -11.99
C ILE A 30 -35.66 10.72 -13.20
N CYS A 31 -35.30 9.45 -13.36
CA CYS A 31 -35.83 8.58 -14.39
C CYS A 31 -36.82 7.59 -13.79
N ARG A 32 -37.96 7.45 -14.46
CA ARG A 32 -39.03 6.54 -14.07
C ARG A 32 -39.02 5.30 -14.92
N PHE A 33 -38.86 4.14 -14.29
CA PHE A 33 -38.85 2.84 -14.93
C PHE A 33 -40.13 2.06 -14.66
N ALA A 34 -40.77 1.57 -15.74
CA ALA A 34 -41.89 0.70 -15.64
C ALA A 34 -41.46 -0.70 -15.13
N GLN A 35 -42.21 -1.22 -14.15
CA GLN A 35 -42.02 -2.58 -13.66
C GLN A 35 -43.23 -3.41 -14.07
N PHE A 36 -43.04 -4.37 -14.94
CA PHE A 36 -44.08 -5.29 -15.36
C PHE A 36 -44.26 -6.37 -14.28
N PRO A 37 -45.50 -6.74 -13.89
CA PRO A 37 -45.73 -7.68 -12.81
C PRO A 37 -45.21 -9.10 -13.14
N ASP A 38 -45.41 -9.56 -14.38
CA ASP A 38 -45.17 -10.95 -14.76
C ASP A 38 -44.09 -11.11 -15.87
N SER A 39 -43.45 -10.04 -16.27
CA SER A 39 -42.41 -10.07 -17.35
C SER A 39 -41.32 -9.05 -17.11
N LYS A 40 -40.18 -9.29 -17.75
CA LYS A 40 -39.06 -8.33 -17.79
C LYS A 40 -38.97 -7.70 -19.17
N ALA A 41 -38.48 -6.48 -19.23
CA ALA A 41 -38.15 -5.87 -20.49
C ALA A 41 -36.98 -6.64 -21.16
N ILE A 42 -36.85 -6.54 -22.47
CA ILE A 42 -35.92 -7.35 -23.28
C ILE A 42 -34.47 -7.26 -22.77
N MET A 43 -33.94 -6.06 -22.54
CA MET A 43 -32.56 -5.88 -22.09
C MET A 43 -32.27 -6.47 -20.70
N PRO A 44 -33.06 -6.24 -19.66
CA PRO A 44 -32.92 -6.96 -18.38
C PRO A 44 -33.04 -8.48 -18.51
N ALA A 45 -33.90 -9.01 -19.40
CA ALA A 45 -34.03 -10.45 -19.64
C ALA A 45 -32.75 -11.03 -20.24
N ILE A 46 -32.19 -10.40 -21.28
CA ILE A 46 -30.91 -10.80 -21.90
C ILE A 46 -29.78 -10.77 -20.87
N LEU A 47 -29.67 -9.72 -20.06
CA LEU A 47 -28.63 -9.62 -19.03
C LEU A 47 -28.79 -10.73 -17.99
N GLU A 48 -30.00 -11.06 -17.58
CA GLU A 48 -30.24 -12.15 -16.61
C GLU A 48 -29.82 -13.50 -17.19
N GLU A 49 -30.15 -13.78 -18.46
CA GLU A 49 -29.72 -15.00 -19.15
C GLU A 49 -28.19 -15.09 -19.24
N LEU A 50 -27.52 -13.99 -19.61
CA LEU A 50 -26.05 -13.94 -19.68
C LEU A 50 -25.43 -14.17 -18.29
N LEU A 51 -25.97 -13.55 -17.23
CA LEU A 51 -25.48 -13.74 -15.87
C LEU A 51 -25.72 -15.16 -15.36
N ALA A 52 -26.89 -15.76 -15.68
CA ALA A 52 -27.18 -17.16 -15.35
C ALA A 52 -26.25 -18.12 -16.09
N ALA A 53 -26.02 -17.93 -17.39
CA ALA A 53 -25.08 -18.70 -18.19
C ALA A 53 -23.65 -18.59 -17.66
N ARG A 54 -23.22 -17.39 -17.26
CA ARG A 54 -21.92 -17.19 -16.62
C ARG A 54 -21.81 -17.92 -15.30
N LYS A 55 -22.84 -17.85 -14.44
CA LYS A 55 -22.88 -18.53 -13.14
C LYS A 55 -22.79 -20.05 -13.29
N SER A 56 -23.54 -20.64 -14.25
CA SER A 56 -23.49 -22.07 -14.54
C SER A 56 -22.14 -22.50 -15.09
N THR A 57 -21.56 -21.73 -16.04
CA THR A 57 -20.23 -22.02 -16.57
C THR A 57 -19.15 -22.00 -15.47
N ARG A 58 -19.18 -21.02 -14.58
CA ARG A 58 -18.25 -20.94 -13.44
C ARG A 58 -18.36 -22.11 -12.47
N LYS A 59 -19.56 -22.66 -12.25
CA LYS A 59 -19.75 -23.85 -11.41
C LYS A 59 -19.15 -25.10 -12.02
N LEU A 60 -19.03 -25.18 -13.35
CA LEU A 60 -18.46 -26.32 -14.04
C LEU A 60 -16.93 -26.35 -14.00
N ILE A 61 -16.26 -25.21 -13.84
CA ILE A 61 -14.78 -25.11 -13.85
C ILE A 61 -14.14 -26.02 -12.77
N PRO A 62 -14.52 -25.93 -11.49
CA PRO A 62 -13.90 -26.74 -10.44
C PRO A 62 -14.22 -28.23 -10.55
N LEU A 63 -15.24 -28.60 -11.32
CA LEU A 63 -15.64 -30.00 -11.52
C LEU A 63 -14.87 -30.71 -12.62
N GLN A 64 -14.07 -29.98 -13.41
CA GLN A 64 -13.27 -30.57 -14.49
C GLN A 64 -11.93 -31.07 -13.93
N SER A 65 -11.53 -32.24 -14.37
CA SER A 65 -10.20 -32.79 -14.11
C SER A 65 -9.18 -32.40 -15.19
N ASP A 66 -9.65 -32.07 -16.40
CA ASP A 66 -8.82 -31.71 -17.53
C ASP A 66 -8.54 -30.19 -17.52
N GLU A 67 -7.28 -29.81 -17.51
CA GLU A 67 -6.81 -28.43 -17.47
C GLU A 67 -7.16 -27.66 -18.76
N PHE A 68 -7.15 -28.32 -19.90
CA PHE A 68 -7.57 -27.75 -21.17
C PHE A 68 -9.05 -27.37 -21.15
N MET A 69 -9.91 -28.26 -20.62
CA MET A 69 -11.34 -27.97 -20.49
C MET A 69 -11.62 -26.87 -19.45
N LYS A 70 -10.88 -26.79 -18.36
CA LYS A 70 -10.96 -25.67 -17.41
C LYS A 70 -10.69 -24.34 -18.09
N ASN A 71 -9.63 -24.27 -18.90
CA ASN A 71 -9.26 -23.09 -19.66
C ASN A 71 -10.37 -22.67 -20.66
N ILE A 72 -10.97 -23.62 -21.37
CA ILE A 72 -12.09 -23.34 -22.27
C ILE A 72 -13.27 -22.73 -21.51
N LEU A 73 -13.65 -23.34 -20.38
CA LEU A 73 -14.76 -22.86 -19.58
C LEU A 73 -14.47 -21.47 -18.96
N ASP A 74 -13.22 -21.22 -18.57
CA ASP A 74 -12.83 -19.89 -18.07
C ASP A 74 -12.90 -18.83 -19.17
N LYS A 75 -12.38 -19.08 -20.36
CA LYS A 75 -12.53 -18.17 -21.50
C LYS A 75 -14.00 -17.96 -21.88
N ARG A 76 -14.82 -19.00 -21.81
CA ARG A 76 -16.27 -18.89 -22.08
C ARG A 76 -16.95 -17.98 -21.05
N GLN A 77 -16.70 -18.16 -19.73
CA GLN A 77 -17.31 -17.28 -18.72
C GLN A 77 -16.82 -15.84 -18.83
N LEU A 78 -15.55 -15.63 -19.23
CA LEU A 78 -15.01 -14.29 -19.47
C LEU A 78 -15.67 -13.63 -20.69
N SER A 79 -15.87 -14.36 -21.80
CA SER A 79 -16.59 -13.86 -22.98
C SER A 79 -18.00 -13.41 -22.61
N ILE A 80 -18.74 -14.21 -21.85
CA ILE A 80 -20.08 -13.85 -21.37
C ILE A 80 -20.04 -12.56 -20.50
N LYS A 81 -19.04 -12.43 -19.61
CA LYS A 81 -18.83 -11.21 -18.82
C LYS A 81 -18.61 -9.97 -19.70
N VAL A 82 -17.75 -10.12 -20.72
CA VAL A 82 -17.45 -9.03 -21.65
C VAL A 82 -18.70 -8.63 -22.43
N THR A 83 -19.47 -9.60 -22.92
CA THR A 83 -20.73 -9.35 -23.64
C THR A 83 -21.74 -8.60 -22.77
N ALA A 84 -21.96 -9.03 -21.54
CA ALA A 84 -22.87 -8.35 -20.60
C ALA A 84 -22.42 -6.91 -20.28
N ASN A 85 -21.11 -6.70 -20.06
CA ASN A 85 -20.57 -5.36 -19.82
C ASN A 85 -20.62 -4.47 -21.07
N SER A 86 -20.39 -5.03 -22.26
CA SER A 86 -20.52 -4.33 -23.54
C SER A 86 -21.93 -3.81 -23.76
N LEU A 87 -22.94 -4.61 -23.44
CA LEU A 87 -24.34 -4.21 -23.57
C LEU A 87 -24.65 -2.96 -22.72
N TYR A 88 -24.18 -2.96 -21.49
CA TYR A 88 -24.27 -1.78 -20.61
C TYR A 88 -23.45 -0.60 -21.18
N GLY A 89 -22.21 -0.86 -21.63
CA GLY A 89 -21.34 0.17 -22.22
C GLY A 89 -21.95 0.85 -23.45
N GLN A 90 -22.63 0.08 -24.28
CA GLN A 90 -23.31 0.61 -25.46
C GLN A 90 -24.47 1.56 -25.12
N MET A 91 -25.18 1.35 -24.02
CA MET A 91 -26.21 2.30 -23.55
C MET A 91 -25.64 3.66 -23.15
N GLY A 92 -24.37 3.71 -22.73
CA GLY A 92 -23.66 4.96 -22.40
C GLY A 92 -22.89 5.60 -23.56
N ALA A 93 -22.71 4.92 -24.68
CA ALA A 93 -21.90 5.37 -25.80
C ALA A 93 -22.74 6.14 -26.84
N THR A 94 -22.38 7.39 -27.12
CA THR A 94 -23.11 8.28 -28.04
C THR A 94 -23.16 7.79 -29.48
N THR A 95 -22.25 6.88 -29.86
CA THR A 95 -22.17 6.28 -31.19
C THR A 95 -22.96 4.99 -31.34
N SER A 96 -23.58 4.50 -30.24
CA SER A 96 -24.32 3.24 -30.25
C SER A 96 -25.76 3.43 -30.68
N ALA A 97 -26.29 2.45 -31.42
CA ALA A 97 -27.72 2.37 -31.74
C ALA A 97 -28.59 2.16 -30.48
N PHE A 98 -28.01 1.71 -29.37
CA PHE A 98 -28.68 1.51 -28.10
C PHE A 98 -28.38 2.64 -27.08
N TYR A 99 -28.00 3.82 -27.57
CA TYR A 99 -27.65 4.96 -26.73
C TYR A 99 -28.84 5.44 -25.88
N GLU A 100 -28.78 5.15 -24.62
CA GLU A 100 -29.77 5.56 -23.61
C GLU A 100 -29.05 6.01 -22.32
N PRO A 101 -28.54 7.26 -22.30
CA PRO A 101 -27.70 7.77 -21.22
C PRO A 101 -28.40 7.78 -19.87
N ASP A 102 -29.73 7.90 -19.87
CA ASP A 102 -30.53 7.90 -18.64
C ASP A 102 -30.54 6.51 -17.99
N VAL A 103 -30.62 5.45 -18.79
CA VAL A 103 -30.55 4.07 -18.31
C VAL A 103 -29.15 3.76 -17.79
N ALA A 104 -28.11 4.13 -18.52
CA ALA A 104 -26.72 3.94 -18.11
C ALA A 104 -26.40 4.69 -16.79
N SER A 105 -26.85 5.94 -16.68
CA SER A 105 -26.64 6.77 -15.48
C SER A 105 -27.42 6.25 -14.28
N ALA A 106 -28.69 5.83 -14.47
CA ALA A 106 -29.52 5.26 -13.41
C ALA A 106 -28.97 3.91 -12.93
N THR A 107 -28.43 3.06 -13.82
CA THR A 107 -27.77 1.80 -13.48
C THR A 107 -26.54 2.03 -12.62
N THR A 108 -25.68 2.99 -12.98
CA THR A 108 -24.51 3.38 -12.18
C THR A 108 -24.91 3.93 -10.83
N ALA A 109 -25.92 4.81 -10.77
CA ALA A 109 -26.41 5.39 -9.52
C ALA A 109 -27.01 4.32 -8.58
N THR A 110 -27.75 3.36 -9.14
CA THR A 110 -28.31 2.23 -8.39
C THR A 110 -27.21 1.33 -7.84
N GLY A 111 -26.19 1.00 -8.66
CA GLY A 111 -25.02 0.23 -8.22
C GLY A 111 -24.29 0.91 -7.06
N ARG A 112 -24.05 2.22 -7.16
CA ARG A 112 -23.45 3.03 -6.09
C ARG A 112 -24.32 2.99 -4.81
N LYS A 113 -25.65 3.17 -4.95
CA LYS A 113 -26.57 3.12 -3.83
C LYS A 113 -26.57 1.77 -3.12
N LEU A 114 -26.52 0.66 -3.86
CA LEU A 114 -26.43 -0.69 -3.31
C LEU A 114 -25.12 -0.91 -2.56
N LEU A 115 -24.02 -0.36 -3.05
CA LEU A 115 -22.71 -0.46 -2.41
C LEU A 115 -22.68 0.31 -1.08
N PHE A 116 -23.20 1.53 -1.06
CA PHE A 116 -23.36 2.31 0.18
C PHE A 116 -24.35 1.66 1.16
N TYR A 117 -25.41 1.06 0.65
CA TYR A 117 -26.36 0.33 1.50
C TYR A 117 -25.71 -0.90 2.15
N GLY A 118 -24.91 -1.67 1.37
CA GLY A 118 -24.14 -2.78 1.92
C GLY A 118 -23.13 -2.32 2.99
N LYS A 119 -22.44 -1.20 2.74
CA LYS A 119 -21.56 -0.57 3.72
C LYS A 119 -22.32 -0.20 5.00
N ALA A 120 -23.44 0.52 4.87
CA ALA A 120 -24.25 0.95 6.00
C ALA A 120 -24.78 -0.23 6.84
N ILE A 121 -25.25 -1.32 6.18
CA ILE A 121 -25.67 -2.52 6.91
C ILE A 121 -24.52 -3.12 7.72
N ILE A 122 -23.32 -3.24 7.14
CA ILE A 122 -22.18 -3.81 7.86
C ILE A 122 -21.81 -2.93 9.06
N GLU A 123 -21.77 -1.61 8.87
CA GLU A 123 -21.44 -0.66 9.93
C GLU A 123 -22.55 -0.60 11.00
N GLU A 124 -23.82 -0.55 10.62
CA GLU A 124 -24.93 -0.51 11.57
C GLU A 124 -25.13 -1.82 12.35
N CYS A 125 -24.91 -2.96 11.70
CA CYS A 125 -25.14 -4.27 12.33
C CYS A 125 -23.96 -4.74 13.16
N TYR A 126 -22.71 -4.30 12.85
CA TYR A 126 -21.51 -4.87 13.44
C TYR A 126 -20.54 -3.84 14.01
N HIS A 127 -20.81 -2.53 13.96
CA HIS A 127 -19.98 -1.52 14.59
C HIS A 127 -20.41 -1.30 16.05
N ASN A 128 -19.53 -1.58 17.00
CA ASN A 128 -19.77 -1.49 18.44
C ASN A 128 -21.04 -2.22 18.89
N LYS A 129 -21.33 -3.38 18.30
CA LYS A 129 -22.49 -4.21 18.64
C LYS A 129 -22.08 -5.49 19.35
N GLU A 130 -22.81 -5.83 20.42
CA GLU A 130 -22.72 -7.15 21.03
C GLU A 130 -23.55 -8.13 20.20
N ILE A 131 -22.92 -9.14 19.63
CA ILE A 131 -23.58 -10.23 18.92
C ILE A 131 -23.38 -11.55 19.68
N VAL A 132 -24.36 -12.42 19.60
CA VAL A 132 -24.30 -13.77 20.16
C VAL A 132 -23.96 -14.72 19.02
N LEU A 133 -22.85 -15.43 19.14
CA LEU A 133 -22.42 -16.45 18.19
C LEU A 133 -23.27 -17.73 18.34
N SER A 134 -23.17 -18.64 17.38
CA SER A 134 -23.88 -19.93 17.39
C SER A 134 -23.51 -20.85 18.57
N ASP A 135 -22.38 -20.58 19.24
CA ASP A 135 -21.93 -21.25 20.46
C ASP A 135 -22.33 -20.51 21.74
N ASN A 136 -23.27 -19.57 21.64
CA ASN A 136 -23.79 -18.69 22.73
C ASN A 136 -22.75 -17.74 23.34
N LYS A 137 -21.55 -17.60 22.74
CA LYS A 137 -20.60 -16.58 23.17
C LYS A 137 -21.03 -15.19 22.71
N LYS A 138 -20.93 -14.24 23.62
CA LYS A 138 -21.14 -12.82 23.33
C LYS A 138 -19.82 -12.22 22.85
N VAL A 139 -19.83 -11.60 21.68
CA VAL A 139 -18.66 -10.93 21.09
C VAL A 139 -19.04 -9.49 20.76
N LEU A 140 -18.26 -8.55 21.23
CA LEU A 140 -18.35 -7.16 20.80
C LEU A 140 -17.72 -7.05 19.42
N THR A 141 -18.53 -6.77 18.40
CA THR A 141 -18.05 -6.55 17.03
C THR A 141 -17.82 -5.08 16.78
N ASN A 142 -16.76 -4.78 16.07
CA ASN A 142 -16.45 -3.44 15.58
C ASN A 142 -16.08 -3.55 14.10
N ALA A 143 -17.10 -3.67 13.25
CA ALA A 143 -16.89 -3.77 11.82
C ALA A 143 -16.99 -2.40 11.16
N GLU A 144 -15.95 -2.03 10.46
CA GLU A 144 -15.88 -0.87 9.62
C GLU A 144 -15.53 -1.30 8.20
N CYS A 145 -16.23 -0.77 7.20
CA CYS A 145 -15.94 -1.07 5.82
C CYS A 145 -14.70 -0.29 5.38
N VAL A 146 -13.54 -0.89 5.61
CA VAL A 146 -12.29 -0.45 5.01
C VAL A 146 -12.23 -1.02 3.59
N TYR A 147 -11.74 -0.22 2.67
CA TYR A 147 -11.55 -0.55 1.27
C TYR A 147 -10.91 -1.94 1.06
N GLY A 148 -11.41 -2.67 0.09
CA GLY A 148 -10.92 -4.02 -0.23
C GLY A 148 -10.43 -4.15 -1.65
N ASP A 149 -9.14 -3.95 -1.87
CA ASP A 149 -8.51 -4.26 -3.16
C ASP A 149 -7.15 -4.93 -2.95
N SER A 150 -6.62 -5.59 -3.99
CA SER A 150 -5.45 -6.45 -3.86
C SER A 150 -4.15 -5.70 -4.20
N VAL A 151 -3.15 -5.84 -3.34
CA VAL A 151 -1.78 -5.36 -3.55
C VAL A 151 -0.82 -6.54 -3.58
N THR A 152 0.43 -6.33 -4.01
CA THR A 152 1.45 -7.37 -3.96
C THR A 152 1.88 -7.65 -2.50
N ASN A 153 2.39 -8.85 -2.25
CA ASN A 153 2.91 -9.26 -0.93
C ASN A 153 4.09 -8.39 -0.45
N LEU A 154 4.79 -7.72 -1.37
CA LEU A 154 5.93 -6.83 -1.08
C LEU A 154 5.51 -5.39 -0.82
N THR A 155 4.23 -5.04 -0.95
CA THR A 155 3.75 -3.68 -0.67
C THR A 155 4.02 -3.31 0.79
N PRO A 156 4.75 -2.21 1.04
CA PRO A 156 4.99 -1.73 2.39
C PRO A 156 3.73 -1.10 2.97
N ILE A 157 3.47 -1.40 4.23
CA ILE A 157 2.36 -0.82 4.99
C ILE A 157 2.87 -0.29 6.33
N TYR A 158 2.25 0.80 6.78
CA TYR A 158 2.46 1.32 8.13
C TYR A 158 1.58 0.56 9.10
N VAL A 159 2.18 0.00 10.14
CA VAL A 159 1.46 -0.63 11.25
C VAL A 159 1.86 -0.01 12.58
N ARG A 160 0.87 0.16 13.45
CA ARG A 160 1.10 0.60 14.83
C ARG A 160 0.89 -0.59 15.77
N ILE A 161 1.88 -0.84 16.60
CA ILE A 161 1.91 -1.98 17.51
C ILE A 161 1.65 -1.49 18.94
N ASN A 162 0.62 -2.05 19.58
CA ASN A 162 0.21 -1.74 20.95
C ASN A 162 0.07 -0.24 21.23
N GLU A 163 -0.41 0.52 20.22
CA GLU A 163 -0.59 1.98 20.29
C GLU A 163 0.71 2.78 20.54
N LYS A 164 1.88 2.14 20.51
CA LYS A 164 3.14 2.75 20.93
C LYS A 164 4.21 2.81 19.86
N MET A 165 4.29 1.84 18.98
CA MET A 165 5.40 1.71 18.05
C MET A 165 4.89 1.61 16.61
N ILE A 166 5.44 2.42 15.73
CA ILE A 166 5.18 2.33 14.29
C ILE A 166 6.26 1.46 13.65
N GLU A 167 5.84 0.52 12.83
CA GLU A 167 6.70 -0.27 11.97
C GLU A 167 6.26 -0.13 10.51
N ILE A 168 7.23 -0.18 9.61
CA ILE A 168 6.98 -0.30 8.18
C ILE A 168 7.34 -1.73 7.81
N LEU A 169 6.35 -2.50 7.38
CA LEU A 169 6.51 -3.89 7.01
C LEU A 169 5.86 -4.14 5.66
N THR A 170 6.39 -5.07 4.89
CA THR A 170 5.64 -5.60 3.76
C THR A 170 4.45 -6.43 4.27
N VAL A 171 3.42 -6.60 3.45
CA VAL A 171 2.26 -7.45 3.81
C VAL A 171 2.72 -8.87 4.18
N GLU A 172 3.70 -9.41 3.45
CA GLU A 172 4.30 -10.69 3.77
C GLU A 172 5.10 -10.66 5.08
N GLY A 173 5.86 -9.60 5.32
CA GLY A 173 6.62 -9.38 6.56
C GLY A 173 5.71 -9.29 7.77
N LEU A 174 4.55 -8.62 7.63
CA LEU A 174 3.52 -8.57 8.67
C LEU A 174 3.00 -9.98 9.01
N ALA A 175 2.69 -10.80 7.99
CA ALA A 175 2.25 -12.18 8.18
C ALA A 175 3.30 -13.03 8.91
N LYS A 176 4.57 -12.93 8.51
CA LYS A 176 5.69 -13.68 9.13
C LYS A 176 5.92 -13.29 10.59
N LYS A 177 5.84 -12.00 10.91
CA LYS A 177 6.18 -11.47 12.24
C LYS A 177 5.03 -11.59 13.23
N TYR A 178 3.82 -11.31 12.78
CA TYR A 178 2.64 -11.14 13.63
C TYR A 178 1.49 -12.09 13.34
N GLY A 179 1.63 -13.03 12.41
CA GLY A 179 0.66 -14.10 12.20
C GLY A 179 0.51 -14.99 13.43
N ASP A 180 -0.70 -15.46 13.70
CA ASP A 180 -1.05 -16.33 14.84
C ASP A 180 -0.49 -17.75 14.68
N SER A 181 -0.21 -18.16 13.46
CA SER A 181 0.29 -19.49 13.11
C SER A 181 1.31 -19.41 11.96
N LEU A 182 2.03 -20.50 11.73
CA LEU A 182 2.91 -20.63 10.55
C LEU A 182 2.15 -21.12 9.31
N LYS A 183 0.89 -21.51 9.46
CA LYS A 183 0.07 -22.06 8.38
C LYS A 183 -1.06 -21.13 8.00
N TRP A 184 -1.26 -21.01 6.69
CA TRP A 184 -2.38 -20.28 6.13
C TRP A 184 -3.63 -21.18 6.12
N ASN A 185 -4.74 -20.62 6.56
CA ASN A 185 -6.04 -21.27 6.56
C ASN A 185 -6.73 -21.06 5.21
N LYS A 186 -7.47 -22.07 4.74
CA LYS A 186 -8.25 -21.95 3.51
C LYS A 186 -9.58 -21.27 3.79
N CYS A 187 -9.92 -20.28 2.98
CA CYS A 187 -11.26 -19.70 2.93
C CYS A 187 -11.92 -20.20 1.66
N VAL A 188 -12.83 -21.16 1.81
CA VAL A 188 -13.57 -21.73 0.68
C VAL A 188 -14.92 -21.07 0.62
N GLU A 189 -15.14 -20.23 -0.39
CA GLU A 189 -16.45 -19.72 -0.75
C GLU A 189 -16.88 -20.36 -2.07
N ASP A 190 -18.05 -20.98 -2.11
CA ASP A 190 -18.57 -21.65 -3.29
C ASP A 190 -18.51 -20.77 -4.55
N GLY A 191 -17.83 -21.24 -5.58
CA GLY A 191 -17.72 -20.57 -6.88
C GLY A 191 -16.82 -19.35 -6.91
N LYS A 192 -15.99 -19.14 -5.90
CA LYS A 192 -14.95 -18.08 -5.89
C LYS A 192 -13.55 -18.71 -5.92
N GLN A 193 -12.57 -17.90 -6.34
CA GLN A 193 -11.16 -18.27 -6.29
C GLN A 193 -10.77 -18.60 -4.85
N GLU A 194 -9.99 -19.67 -4.66
CA GLU A 194 -9.45 -20.05 -3.35
C GLU A 194 -8.65 -18.88 -2.76
N LYS A 195 -8.97 -18.53 -1.54
CA LYS A 195 -8.24 -17.53 -0.76
C LYS A 195 -7.66 -18.20 0.48
N LEU A 196 -6.49 -17.77 0.85
CA LEU A 196 -5.84 -18.16 2.08
C LEU A 196 -5.87 -16.97 3.04
N TYR A 197 -6.11 -17.22 4.33
CA TYR A 197 -6.05 -16.18 5.34
C TYR A 197 -5.19 -16.61 6.54
N MET A 198 -4.67 -15.62 7.23
CA MET A 198 -3.95 -15.76 8.47
C MET A 198 -4.44 -14.68 9.44
N ASN A 199 -4.89 -15.09 10.62
CA ASN A 199 -5.22 -14.13 11.65
C ASN A 199 -3.94 -13.57 12.25
N LEU A 200 -4.02 -12.38 12.80
CA LEU A 200 -2.93 -11.77 13.55
C LEU A 200 -3.03 -12.19 15.02
N LYS A 201 -1.90 -12.17 15.74
CA LYS A 201 -1.82 -12.55 17.15
C LYS A 201 -2.76 -11.68 17.99
N GLU A 202 -3.67 -12.30 18.72
CA GLU A 202 -4.69 -11.61 19.53
C GLU A 202 -4.11 -10.84 20.73
N ASN A 203 -2.97 -11.29 21.26
CA ASN A 203 -2.30 -10.65 22.40
C ASN A 203 -1.53 -9.38 22.03
N ILE A 204 -1.52 -8.99 20.76
CA ILE A 204 -0.83 -7.80 20.25
C ILE A 204 -1.85 -6.96 19.49
N LYS A 205 -2.05 -5.71 19.91
CA LYS A 205 -2.88 -4.77 19.16
C LYS A 205 -2.11 -4.28 17.95
N ILE A 206 -2.55 -4.63 16.76
CA ILE A 206 -1.95 -4.24 15.49
C ILE A 206 -2.96 -3.39 14.73
N GLU A 207 -2.57 -2.20 14.34
CA GLU A 207 -3.42 -1.23 13.66
C GLU A 207 -2.73 -0.73 12.39
N THR A 208 -3.52 -0.35 11.39
CA THR A 208 -3.04 0.35 10.19
C THR A 208 -3.78 1.68 10.04
N TRP A 209 -3.19 2.59 9.28
CA TRP A 209 -3.80 3.89 9.04
C TRP A 209 -4.89 3.81 7.99
N SER A 210 -6.06 4.37 8.29
CA SER A 210 -7.21 4.45 7.39
C SER A 210 -7.75 5.88 7.34
N SER A 211 -8.80 6.13 6.56
CA SER A 211 -9.51 7.42 6.54
C SER A 211 -10.06 7.83 7.91
N ASN A 212 -10.29 6.86 8.79
CA ASN A 212 -10.82 7.07 10.14
C ASN A 212 -9.70 7.03 11.21
N GLY A 213 -8.45 7.12 10.78
CA GLY A 213 -7.29 7.03 11.67
C GLY A 213 -6.79 5.59 11.84
N TRP A 214 -6.22 5.28 13.00
CA TRP A 214 -5.67 3.97 13.31
C TRP A 214 -6.79 2.94 13.50
N THR A 215 -6.81 1.95 12.61
CA THR A 215 -7.83 0.90 12.56
C THR A 215 -7.20 -0.46 12.81
N LYS A 216 -7.82 -1.27 13.67
CA LYS A 216 -7.31 -2.60 14.03
C LYS A 216 -7.25 -3.54 12.83
N LEU A 217 -6.11 -4.22 12.67
CA LEU A 217 -5.93 -5.30 11.72
C LEU A 217 -6.24 -6.65 12.39
N GLU A 218 -7.18 -7.39 11.81
CA GLU A 218 -7.59 -8.70 12.34
C GLU A 218 -6.89 -9.85 11.61
N ARG A 219 -6.73 -9.73 10.28
CA ARG A 219 -6.19 -10.80 9.45
C ARG A 219 -5.60 -10.29 8.15
N ILE A 220 -4.77 -11.14 7.57
CA ILE A 220 -4.22 -10.96 6.23
C ILE A 220 -4.85 -12.02 5.33
N ILE A 221 -5.25 -11.62 4.13
CA ILE A 221 -5.83 -12.50 3.12
C ILE A 221 -4.91 -12.47 1.91
N LYS A 222 -4.59 -13.64 1.36
CA LYS A 222 -3.86 -13.76 0.10
C LYS A 222 -4.57 -14.70 -0.88
N HIS A 223 -4.37 -14.47 -2.14
CA HIS A 223 -4.81 -15.35 -3.22
C HIS A 223 -3.80 -15.28 -4.37
N GLU A 224 -3.79 -16.28 -5.20
CA GLU A 224 -2.99 -16.28 -6.41
C GLU A 224 -3.54 -15.26 -7.42
N LEU A 225 -2.65 -14.66 -8.19
CA LEU A 225 -3.05 -13.76 -9.27
C LEU A 225 -3.69 -14.61 -10.38
N ASN A 226 -4.87 -14.19 -10.82
CA ASN A 226 -5.52 -14.82 -11.97
C ASN A 226 -4.69 -14.51 -13.24
N GLU A 227 -4.51 -15.50 -14.13
CA GLU A 227 -3.78 -15.35 -15.40
C GLU A 227 -4.29 -14.18 -16.29
N SER A 228 -5.54 -13.78 -16.10
CA SER A 228 -6.14 -12.66 -16.85
C SER A 228 -5.81 -11.27 -16.27
N LYS A 229 -5.08 -11.19 -15.14
CA LYS A 229 -4.72 -9.93 -14.48
C LYS A 229 -3.22 -9.69 -14.56
N ASN A 230 -2.86 -8.43 -14.74
CA ASN A 230 -1.48 -7.98 -14.71
C ASN A 230 -1.20 -7.17 -13.45
N ILE A 231 0.04 -7.22 -12.97
CA ILE A 231 0.53 -6.28 -11.97
C ILE A 231 1.07 -5.05 -12.69
N MET A 232 0.62 -3.89 -12.25
CA MET A 232 1.08 -2.59 -12.74
C MET A 232 1.80 -1.85 -11.63
N ARG A 233 2.98 -1.35 -11.93
CA ARG A 233 3.75 -0.49 -11.03
C ARG A 233 3.38 0.96 -11.25
N ILE A 234 2.90 1.61 -10.21
CA ILE A 234 2.54 3.03 -10.22
C ILE A 234 3.57 3.78 -9.40
N LEU A 235 4.33 4.65 -10.08
CA LEU A 235 5.34 5.50 -9.46
C LEU A 235 4.80 6.91 -9.30
N THR A 236 4.94 7.48 -8.10
CA THR A 236 4.60 8.87 -7.76
C THR A 236 5.81 9.56 -7.12
N HIS A 237 5.72 10.86 -6.84
CA HIS A 237 6.80 11.57 -6.11
C HIS A 237 7.02 11.01 -4.70
N THR A 238 6.00 10.41 -4.10
CA THR A 238 6.01 9.99 -2.69
C THR A 238 6.21 8.50 -2.50
N GLY A 239 6.32 7.75 -3.58
CA GLY A 239 6.55 6.32 -3.52
C GLY A 239 6.01 5.56 -4.72
N LEU A 240 6.06 4.25 -4.62
CA LEU A 240 5.53 3.33 -5.63
C LEU A 240 4.59 2.31 -4.99
N VAL A 241 3.67 1.80 -5.79
CA VAL A 241 2.81 0.68 -5.39
C VAL A 241 2.61 -0.27 -6.57
N ASP A 242 2.68 -1.57 -6.29
CA ASP A 242 2.41 -2.63 -7.24
C ASP A 242 1.01 -3.20 -6.99
N VAL A 243 0.13 -3.02 -7.95
CA VAL A 243 -1.30 -3.33 -7.84
C VAL A 243 -1.80 -4.07 -9.08
N THR A 244 -2.96 -4.72 -8.96
CA THR A 244 -3.61 -5.30 -10.15
C THR A 244 -4.08 -4.21 -11.11
N ASP A 245 -4.15 -4.50 -12.39
CA ASP A 245 -4.54 -3.56 -13.46
C ASP A 245 -5.97 -3.00 -13.33
N ASP A 246 -6.80 -3.64 -12.53
CA ASP A 246 -8.17 -3.24 -12.18
C ASP A 246 -8.31 -2.66 -10.77
N HIS A 247 -7.20 -2.47 -10.05
CA HIS A 247 -7.18 -1.87 -8.72
C HIS A 247 -7.81 -0.47 -8.72
N SER A 248 -8.54 -0.13 -7.66
CA SER A 248 -9.18 1.17 -7.55
C SER A 248 -8.28 2.15 -6.81
N LEU A 249 -7.49 2.90 -7.55
CA LEU A 249 -6.72 4.01 -6.99
C LEU A 249 -7.60 5.26 -6.84
N LEU A 250 -7.30 6.10 -5.86
CA LEU A 250 -8.02 7.34 -5.63
C LEU A 250 -7.24 8.51 -6.24
N LYS A 251 -7.92 9.34 -7.02
CA LYS A 251 -7.39 10.62 -7.45
C LYS A 251 -7.49 11.64 -6.32
N LYS A 252 -6.78 12.75 -6.45
CA LYS A 252 -6.81 13.88 -5.52
C LYS A 252 -8.22 14.38 -5.15
N ASP A 253 -9.19 14.26 -6.06
CA ASP A 253 -10.59 14.63 -5.85
C ASP A 253 -11.43 13.52 -5.22
N GLY A 254 -10.81 12.40 -4.80
CA GLY A 254 -11.46 11.22 -4.22
C GLY A 254 -12.16 10.32 -5.25
N SER A 255 -12.10 10.65 -6.55
CA SER A 255 -12.69 9.77 -7.58
C SER A 255 -11.78 8.57 -7.87
N ILE A 256 -12.40 7.43 -8.19
CA ILE A 256 -11.69 6.18 -8.47
C ILE A 256 -11.11 6.19 -9.90
N ILE A 257 -9.90 5.68 -10.05
CA ILE A 257 -9.26 5.40 -11.34
C ILE A 257 -8.56 4.04 -11.29
N SER A 258 -8.70 3.22 -12.33
CA SER A 258 -7.93 1.97 -12.41
C SER A 258 -6.54 2.22 -13.01
N PRO A 259 -5.51 1.44 -12.60
CA PRO A 259 -4.14 1.59 -13.07
C PRO A 259 -3.98 1.65 -14.58
N LYS A 260 -4.69 0.81 -15.32
CA LYS A 260 -4.68 0.81 -16.80
C LYS A 260 -5.17 2.11 -17.45
N ASN A 261 -5.86 2.97 -16.71
CA ASN A 261 -6.39 4.25 -17.20
C ASN A 261 -5.58 5.44 -16.67
N ILE A 262 -4.51 5.20 -15.93
CA ILE A 262 -3.62 6.25 -15.44
C ILE A 262 -2.69 6.70 -16.56
N THR A 263 -2.47 8.00 -16.63
CA THR A 263 -1.48 8.64 -17.50
C THR A 263 -0.48 9.43 -16.67
N ILE A 264 0.70 9.67 -17.23
CA ILE A 264 1.70 10.53 -16.56
C ILE A 264 1.08 11.90 -16.29
N GLY A 265 1.23 12.41 -15.06
CA GLY A 265 0.60 13.64 -14.59
C GLY A 265 -0.77 13.45 -13.92
N THR A 266 -1.28 12.23 -13.81
CA THR A 266 -2.49 11.95 -13.00
C THR A 266 -2.19 12.20 -11.53
N GLU A 267 -2.89 13.12 -10.89
CA GLU A 267 -2.76 13.38 -9.45
C GLU A 267 -3.53 12.33 -8.65
N LEU A 268 -2.81 11.52 -7.87
CA LEU A 268 -3.39 10.57 -6.93
C LEU A 268 -3.56 11.19 -5.55
N LEU A 269 -4.54 10.67 -4.79
CA LEU A 269 -4.74 11.06 -3.41
C LEU A 269 -3.56 10.56 -2.58
N HIS A 270 -2.90 11.46 -1.91
CA HIS A 270 -1.86 11.17 -0.93
C HIS A 270 -2.40 11.50 0.46
N ASN A 271 -2.24 10.58 1.39
CA ASN A 271 -2.57 10.79 2.79
C ASN A 271 -1.27 10.78 3.61
N THR A 272 -1.06 11.84 4.37
CA THR A 272 0.10 11.94 5.26
C THR A 272 -0.30 11.43 6.64
N LEU A 273 0.46 10.48 7.17
CA LEU A 273 0.33 10.07 8.56
C LEU A 273 0.66 11.26 9.47
N ASN A 274 -0.27 11.65 10.32
CA ASN A 274 0.04 12.58 11.39
C ASN A 274 0.76 11.83 12.51
N ILE A 275 2.08 11.71 12.37
CA ILE A 275 2.93 11.03 13.35
C ILE A 275 3.13 11.91 14.60
N GLU A 276 2.88 13.21 14.54
CA GLU A 276 3.08 14.15 15.65
C GLU A 276 2.15 13.84 16.83
N ASP A 277 0.89 13.50 16.60
CA ASP A 277 -0.05 13.10 17.65
C ASP A 277 0.39 11.87 18.44
N TYR A 278 1.25 11.05 17.84
CA TYR A 278 1.76 9.82 18.43
C TYR A 278 2.97 10.05 19.34
N ILE A 279 3.87 10.96 18.97
CA ILE A 279 5.16 11.18 19.65
C ILE A 279 5.00 12.05 20.91
N VAL A 280 4.01 12.93 20.93
CA VAL A 280 3.72 13.85 22.05
C VAL A 280 3.39 13.09 23.36
N ASN A 281 2.87 11.87 23.27
CA ASN A 281 2.54 11.05 24.46
C ASN A 281 3.76 10.32 25.09
N ASN A 282 4.93 10.34 24.44
CA ASN A 282 6.17 9.77 24.97
C ASN A 282 7.09 10.86 25.54
N LYS A 283 6.57 11.67 26.46
CA LYS A 283 7.32 12.76 27.15
C LYS A 283 8.57 12.30 27.92
N ASP A 284 8.75 11.00 28.13
CA ASP A 284 9.94 10.44 28.83
C ASP A 284 11.23 10.51 27.99
N ILE A 285 11.16 10.86 26.71
CA ILE A 285 12.34 10.98 25.82
C ILE A 285 12.98 12.37 25.91
N HIS A 286 12.33 13.35 26.54
CA HIS A 286 12.74 14.76 26.51
C HIS A 286 13.89 15.16 27.44
N ASN A 287 14.51 14.24 28.19
CA ASN A 287 15.59 14.64 29.09
C ASN A 287 16.76 13.65 29.06
N LYS A 288 17.81 13.98 28.38
CA LYS A 288 19.24 13.75 28.63
C LYS A 288 20.14 13.38 27.44
N ASN A 289 19.73 13.30 26.20
CA ASN A 289 20.72 13.15 25.09
C ASN A 289 20.16 13.35 23.68
N ILE A 290 19.27 14.31 23.50
CA ILE A 290 18.68 14.54 22.15
C ILE A 290 19.77 14.87 21.12
N ASP A 291 20.79 15.66 21.49
CA ASP A 291 21.92 16.00 20.58
C ASP A 291 22.71 14.77 20.14
N LEU A 292 22.85 13.78 21.02
CA LEU A 292 23.50 12.52 20.68
C LEU A 292 22.64 11.68 19.76
N LEU A 293 21.32 11.65 19.99
CA LEU A 293 20.36 10.95 19.14
C LEU A 293 20.28 11.58 17.74
N ILE A 294 20.27 12.91 17.64
CA ILE A 294 20.34 13.67 16.41
C ILE A 294 21.64 13.29 15.64
N SER A 295 22.77 13.31 16.32
CA SER A 295 24.07 12.94 15.70
C SER A 295 24.08 11.49 15.22
N LYS A 296 23.52 10.55 16.02
CA LYS A 296 23.35 9.13 15.62
C LYS A 296 22.44 8.98 14.40
N ALA A 297 21.32 9.68 14.40
CA ALA A 297 20.37 9.63 13.32
C ALA A 297 20.98 10.17 12.02
N ARG A 298 21.75 11.25 12.08
CA ARG A 298 22.45 11.82 10.91
C ARG A 298 23.48 10.86 10.33
N ILE A 299 24.29 10.21 11.20
CA ILE A 299 25.23 9.16 10.76
C ILE A 299 24.46 7.99 10.12
N SER A 300 23.36 7.56 10.73
CA SER A 300 22.54 6.46 10.21
C SER A 300 21.90 6.77 8.86
N GLY A 301 21.50 8.02 8.63
CA GLY A 301 20.96 8.49 7.35
C GLY A 301 22.03 8.47 6.26
N PHE A 302 23.21 9.02 6.53
CA PHE A 302 24.34 8.94 5.60
C PHE A 302 24.75 7.50 5.31
N PHE A 303 24.80 6.67 6.35
CA PHE A 303 25.09 5.24 6.20
C PHE A 303 24.04 4.52 5.34
N PHE A 304 22.78 4.92 5.42
CA PHE A 304 21.70 4.32 4.63
C PHE A 304 21.96 4.49 3.12
N GLY A 305 22.43 5.66 2.68
CA GLY A 305 22.91 5.90 1.32
C GLY A 305 24.29 5.25 1.09
N ASP A 306 25.33 5.96 1.45
CA ASP A 306 26.72 5.68 1.11
C ASP A 306 27.48 4.82 2.15
N GLY A 307 26.81 4.14 3.06
CA GLY A 307 27.46 3.30 4.07
C GLY A 307 27.64 1.86 3.64
N SER A 308 28.63 1.19 4.23
CA SER A 308 28.83 -0.25 4.11
C SER A 308 29.19 -0.88 5.46
N CYS A 309 28.58 -2.03 5.77
CA CYS A 309 28.81 -2.75 7.01
C CYS A 309 28.67 -4.26 6.82
N GLY A 310 29.70 -5.01 7.19
CA GLY A 310 29.66 -6.46 7.06
C GLY A 310 30.96 -7.17 7.29
N CYS A 311 30.96 -8.47 7.03
CA CYS A 311 32.13 -9.32 7.05
C CYS A 311 32.49 -9.68 5.61
N TYR A 312 33.65 -9.30 5.18
CA TYR A 312 34.12 -9.44 3.81
C TYR A 312 35.27 -10.47 3.73
N ASN A 313 35.29 -11.27 2.67
CA ASN A 313 36.37 -12.17 2.37
C ASN A 313 37.50 -11.39 1.66
N CYS A 314 38.66 -11.30 2.28
CA CYS A 314 39.88 -10.68 1.73
C CYS A 314 40.94 -11.76 1.52
N PRO A 315 41.97 -11.50 0.70
CA PRO A 315 43.10 -12.43 0.55
C PRO A 315 43.78 -12.81 1.88
N SER A 316 43.75 -11.88 2.86
CA SER A 316 44.28 -12.07 4.21
C SER A 316 43.32 -12.74 5.19
N GLY A 317 42.14 -13.21 4.74
CA GLY A 317 41.10 -13.80 5.58
C GLY A 317 39.85 -12.94 5.69
N LYS A 318 38.93 -13.34 6.59
CA LYS A 318 37.67 -12.61 6.86
C LYS A 318 37.96 -11.31 7.61
N LYS A 319 37.48 -10.19 7.09
CA LYS A 319 37.60 -8.87 7.70
C LYS A 319 36.22 -8.27 8.01
N ASN A 320 36.02 -7.89 9.25
CA ASN A 320 34.88 -7.07 9.66
C ASN A 320 35.15 -5.61 9.31
N SER A 321 34.19 -4.93 8.67
CA SER A 321 34.34 -3.55 8.23
C SER A 321 33.05 -2.79 8.37
N TRP A 322 33.17 -1.54 8.77
CA TRP A 322 32.15 -0.51 8.73
C TRP A 322 32.75 0.72 8.08
N ALA A 323 32.06 1.35 7.13
CA ALA A 323 32.56 2.53 6.47
C ALA A 323 31.44 3.45 6.01
N LEU A 324 31.73 4.76 5.94
CA LEU A 324 31.02 5.75 5.13
C LEU A 324 31.91 6.11 3.94
N ASN A 325 31.30 6.19 2.75
CA ASN A 325 32.01 6.40 1.50
C ASN A 325 31.52 7.69 0.85
N ASN A 326 32.42 8.58 0.41
CA ASN A 326 32.06 9.74 -0.39
C ASN A 326 33.27 10.30 -1.15
N LYS A 327 32.99 11.05 -2.23
CA LYS A 327 34.06 11.76 -2.97
C LYS A 327 34.48 13.07 -2.29
N ASN A 328 33.62 13.61 -1.44
CA ASN A 328 33.87 14.85 -0.74
C ASN A 328 34.54 14.57 0.62
N ILE A 329 35.84 14.89 0.72
CA ILE A 329 36.63 14.69 1.94
C ILE A 329 36.17 15.59 3.09
N ASP A 330 35.70 16.81 2.81
CA ASP A 330 35.26 17.76 3.83
C ASP A 330 33.96 17.25 4.49
N LEU A 331 33.08 16.69 3.69
CA LEU A 331 31.88 16.04 4.18
C LEU A 331 32.21 14.84 5.08
N LEU A 332 33.16 14.00 4.67
CA LEU A 332 33.60 12.87 5.51
C LEU A 332 34.32 13.33 6.80
N ASN A 333 35.04 14.46 6.80
CA ASN A 333 35.60 15.04 8.02
C ASN A 333 34.47 15.47 8.99
N TYR A 334 33.41 16.11 8.49
CA TYR A 334 32.24 16.44 9.30
C TYR A 334 31.62 15.18 9.95
N TYR A 335 31.44 14.09 9.14
CA TYR A 335 30.92 12.83 9.68
C TYR A 335 31.89 12.13 10.61
N LYS A 336 33.19 12.30 10.43
CA LYS A 336 34.22 11.81 11.37
C LYS A 336 34.05 12.45 12.75
N ASP A 337 33.84 13.77 12.81
CA ASP A 337 33.60 14.48 14.06
C ASP A 337 32.33 14.01 14.76
N LEU A 338 31.25 13.78 13.99
CA LEU A 338 30.02 13.18 14.53
C LEU A 338 30.27 11.76 15.05
N CYS A 339 31.04 10.93 14.33
CA CYS A 339 31.37 9.57 14.77
C CYS A 339 32.22 9.57 16.05
N ILE A 340 33.17 10.47 16.19
CA ILE A 340 33.98 10.63 17.41
C ILE A 340 33.07 11.02 18.60
N LYS A 341 32.11 11.91 18.38
CA LYS A 341 31.13 12.31 19.41
C LYS A 341 30.22 11.16 19.84
N VAL A 342 29.77 10.34 18.89
CA VAL A 342 28.76 9.30 19.12
C VAL A 342 29.35 7.97 19.55
N TYR A 343 30.50 7.60 19.00
CA TYR A 343 31.20 6.33 19.22
C TYR A 343 32.64 6.64 19.68
N SER A 344 32.74 7.31 20.81
CA SER A 344 34.01 7.81 21.38
C SER A 344 35.00 6.71 21.78
N GLU A 345 34.54 5.46 21.86
CA GLU A 345 35.33 4.28 22.14
C GLU A 345 36.19 3.80 20.96
N PHE A 346 35.94 4.34 19.75
CA PHE A 346 36.66 3.96 18.54
C PHE A 346 37.56 5.07 17.99
N GLU A 347 38.69 4.67 17.42
CA GLU A 347 39.54 5.55 16.62
C GLU A 347 39.07 5.58 15.16
N TRP A 348 38.82 6.77 14.62
CA TRP A 348 38.27 7.00 13.30
C TRP A 348 39.32 7.54 12.35
N THR A 349 39.40 7.00 11.14
CA THR A 349 40.34 7.46 10.10
C THR A 349 39.67 7.51 8.73
N ILE A 350 40.11 8.45 7.92
CA ILE A 350 39.72 8.51 6.50
C ILE A 350 40.82 7.89 5.67
N LEU A 351 40.47 6.89 4.87
CA LEU A 351 41.37 6.26 3.91
C LEU A 351 41.17 6.91 2.55
N ASP A 352 42.28 7.26 1.90
CA ASP A 352 42.25 7.64 0.49
C ASP A 352 42.20 6.36 -0.36
N THR A 353 41.09 6.16 -1.01
CA THR A 353 40.85 5.04 -1.93
C THR A 353 40.35 5.52 -3.29
N ILE A 354 40.61 6.79 -3.64
CA ILE A 354 40.14 7.41 -4.89
C ILE A 354 40.60 6.61 -6.11
N GLU A 355 41.87 6.24 -6.16
CA GLU A 355 42.44 5.49 -7.29
C GLU A 355 41.82 4.09 -7.45
N SER A 356 41.49 3.42 -6.34
CA SER A 356 40.98 2.03 -6.33
C SER A 356 39.48 1.88 -6.36
N SER A 357 38.74 2.84 -5.78
CA SER A 357 37.29 2.76 -5.64
C SER A 357 36.52 4.04 -5.98
N GLY A 358 37.24 5.10 -6.36
CA GLY A 358 36.63 6.39 -6.73
C GLY A 358 36.10 7.22 -5.57
N VAL A 359 36.35 6.83 -4.33
CA VAL A 359 35.82 7.48 -3.11
C VAL A 359 36.85 7.46 -1.98
N TYR A 360 36.72 8.40 -1.03
CA TYR A 360 37.32 8.30 0.30
C TYR A 360 36.44 7.43 1.19
N LYS A 361 37.04 6.80 2.22
CA LYS A 361 36.33 5.93 3.18
C LYS A 361 36.63 6.34 4.61
N LEU A 362 35.62 6.77 5.34
CA LEU A 362 35.70 6.91 6.80
C LEU A 362 35.48 5.54 7.43
N VAL A 363 36.46 5.05 8.18
CA VAL A 363 36.48 3.71 8.77
C VAL A 363 36.91 3.73 10.23
N ILE A 364 36.51 2.67 10.95
CA ILE A 364 36.99 2.41 12.31
C ILE A 364 38.35 1.70 12.26
N LYS A 365 39.35 2.26 12.95
CA LYS A 365 40.70 1.68 13.08
C LYS A 365 40.71 0.72 14.29
N SER A 366 40.19 -0.48 14.11
CA SER A 366 40.18 -1.51 15.14
C SER A 366 40.15 -2.90 14.52
N ASN A 367 40.82 -3.84 15.18
CA ASN A 367 40.83 -5.25 14.78
C ASN A 367 39.65 -6.06 15.37
N ASN A 368 38.94 -5.52 16.36
CA ASN A 368 37.86 -6.23 17.07
C ASN A 368 36.51 -5.55 16.87
N LEU A 369 36.03 -5.55 15.63
CA LEU A 369 34.77 -4.91 15.25
C LEU A 369 33.56 -5.88 15.23
N LYS A 370 33.77 -7.17 15.52
CA LYS A 370 32.72 -8.18 15.32
C LYS A 370 31.43 -7.82 16.08
N LYS A 371 31.53 -7.54 17.38
CA LYS A 371 30.38 -7.22 18.22
C LYS A 371 29.66 -5.93 17.73
N PHE A 372 30.43 -4.89 17.43
CA PHE A 372 29.88 -3.64 16.88
C PHE A 372 29.13 -3.87 15.56
N ILE A 373 29.72 -4.63 14.64
CA ILE A 373 29.12 -4.96 13.34
C ILE A 373 27.80 -5.73 13.51
N GLU A 374 27.78 -6.73 14.41
CA GLU A 374 26.57 -7.53 14.69
C GLU A 374 25.47 -6.65 15.26
N GLU A 375 25.75 -5.81 16.22
CA GLU A 375 24.81 -4.88 16.84
C GLU A 375 24.35 -3.80 15.84
N PHE A 376 25.24 -3.22 15.08
CA PHE A 376 24.91 -2.22 14.07
C PHE A 376 24.00 -2.82 12.98
N ARG A 377 24.34 -4.00 12.49
CA ARG A 377 23.52 -4.68 11.46
C ARG A 377 22.13 -5.07 12.00
N SER A 378 22.00 -5.51 13.24
CA SER A 378 20.69 -5.85 13.83
C SER A 378 19.71 -4.67 13.86
N ASN A 379 20.21 -3.45 13.88
CA ASN A 379 19.41 -2.22 13.87
C ASN A 379 19.20 -1.61 12.48
N HIS A 380 20.14 -1.82 11.55
CA HIS A 380 20.17 -1.13 10.26
C HIS A 380 19.91 -2.03 9.06
N TYR A 381 19.74 -3.35 9.26
CA TYR A 381 19.49 -4.30 8.19
C TYR A 381 18.34 -5.24 8.53
N ASP A 382 17.54 -5.54 7.51
CA ASP A 382 16.67 -6.71 7.46
C ASP A 382 17.27 -7.66 6.41
N ILE A 383 17.80 -8.79 6.89
CA ILE A 383 18.58 -9.76 6.09
C ILE A 383 19.78 -9.06 5.41
N ASN A 384 19.62 -8.63 4.16
CA ASN A 384 20.66 -7.96 3.36
C ASN A 384 20.28 -6.55 2.90
N SER A 385 19.05 -6.10 3.20
CA SER A 385 18.55 -4.77 2.85
C SER A 385 18.72 -3.81 4.01
N LYS A 386 19.15 -2.57 3.73
CA LYS A 386 19.20 -1.52 4.74
C LYS A 386 17.79 -1.09 5.11
N ILE A 387 17.55 -0.85 6.38
CA ILE A 387 16.27 -0.36 6.92
C ILE A 387 16.50 0.90 7.76
N VAL A 388 15.45 1.72 7.85
CA VAL A 388 15.43 2.82 8.83
C VAL A 388 15.29 2.22 10.22
N PRO A 389 16.22 2.49 11.16
CA PRO A 389 16.12 1.95 12.52
C PRO A 389 14.83 2.39 13.21
N ASN A 390 14.15 1.45 13.90
CA ASN A 390 12.89 1.72 14.57
C ASN A 390 12.98 2.81 15.64
N ASN A 391 14.11 2.93 16.31
CA ASN A 391 14.36 3.99 17.30
C ASN A 391 14.50 5.39 16.65
N ILE A 392 14.80 5.49 15.38
CA ILE A 392 14.77 6.73 14.60
C ILE A 392 13.36 6.99 14.09
N LEU A 393 12.72 5.99 13.49
CA LEU A 393 11.36 6.10 12.97
C LEU A 393 10.36 6.54 14.04
N ASN A 394 10.51 6.02 15.27
CA ASN A 394 9.63 6.29 16.42
C ASN A 394 10.18 7.38 17.35
N ASN A 395 10.94 8.33 16.81
CA ASN A 395 11.51 9.44 17.59
C ASN A 395 10.87 10.78 17.21
N VAL A 396 11.26 11.83 17.96
CA VAL A 396 10.83 13.22 17.69
C VAL A 396 11.28 13.69 16.31
N ILE A 397 10.62 14.72 15.80
CA ILE A 397 10.81 15.18 14.42
C ILE A 397 12.26 15.56 14.14
N GLU A 398 12.97 16.14 15.10
CA GLU A 398 14.36 16.58 14.97
C GLU A 398 15.30 15.38 14.70
N VAL A 399 15.06 14.24 15.34
CA VAL A 399 15.85 13.01 15.12
C VAL A 399 15.54 12.41 13.75
N ARG A 400 14.27 12.40 13.35
CA ARG A 400 13.87 11.92 12.00
C ARG A 400 14.40 12.84 10.90
N GLN A 401 14.35 14.16 11.12
CA GLN A 401 14.91 15.13 10.20
C GLN A 401 16.43 14.95 10.05
N ALA A 402 17.14 14.71 11.14
CA ALA A 402 18.58 14.47 11.09
C ALA A 402 18.93 13.20 10.26
N PHE A 403 18.12 12.15 10.34
CA PHE A 403 18.28 10.99 9.47
C PHE A 403 18.07 11.36 7.99
N TRP A 404 17.02 12.11 7.69
CA TRP A 404 16.75 12.60 6.34
C TRP A 404 17.89 13.46 5.81
N ASP A 405 18.39 14.41 6.62
CA ASP A 405 19.52 15.25 6.25
C ASP A 405 20.80 14.44 5.96
N GLY A 406 21.02 13.39 6.75
CA GLY A 406 22.15 12.48 6.52
C GLY A 406 22.01 11.67 5.22
N LEU A 407 20.82 11.20 4.92
CA LEU A 407 20.54 10.52 3.65
C LEU A 407 20.68 11.49 2.47
N TYR A 408 20.22 12.72 2.63
CA TYR A 408 20.37 13.76 1.61
C TYR A 408 21.84 14.13 1.36
N ASP A 409 22.66 14.15 2.39
CA ASP A 409 24.13 14.38 2.26
C ASP A 409 24.80 13.27 1.45
N ALA A 410 24.32 12.02 1.54
CA ALA A 410 24.85 10.86 0.82
C ALA A 410 24.35 10.82 -0.64
N ASP A 411 23.04 10.70 -0.82
CA ASP A 411 22.40 10.38 -2.11
C ASP A 411 21.50 11.49 -2.63
N GLY A 412 21.44 12.64 -1.95
CA GLY A 412 20.57 13.75 -2.35
C GLY A 412 20.94 14.32 -3.71
N ASP A 413 19.95 14.54 -4.57
CA ASP A 413 20.11 15.29 -5.80
C ASP A 413 20.54 16.73 -5.44
N LYS A 414 21.71 17.12 -5.89
CA LYS A 414 22.28 18.46 -5.60
C LYS A 414 21.73 19.55 -6.51
N ASP A 415 20.84 19.20 -7.42
CA ASP A 415 20.00 20.16 -8.13
C ASP A 415 19.01 20.75 -7.14
N LYS A 416 18.93 22.05 -7.05
CA LYS A 416 18.23 22.95 -6.11
C LYS A 416 16.77 22.60 -5.73
N ASN A 417 16.26 21.42 -6.06
CA ASN A 417 14.86 21.05 -5.93
C ASN A 417 14.53 20.20 -4.67
N GLY A 418 15.52 19.84 -3.85
CA GLY A 418 15.30 19.11 -2.60
C GLY A 418 14.84 17.66 -2.74
N TYR A 419 14.99 17.05 -3.93
CA TYR A 419 14.67 15.65 -4.14
C TYR A 419 15.85 14.75 -3.81
N ILE A 420 15.58 13.64 -3.14
CA ILE A 420 16.53 12.52 -3.02
C ILE A 420 16.21 11.54 -4.14
N ARG A 421 17.20 11.27 -5.00
CA ARG A 421 17.15 10.11 -5.89
C ARG A 421 17.84 8.96 -5.17
N ILE A 422 17.13 7.88 -5.01
CA ILE A 422 17.70 6.60 -4.57
C ILE A 422 17.68 5.71 -5.81
N ASP A 423 18.83 5.46 -6.38
CA ASP A 423 18.99 4.44 -7.43
C ASP A 423 18.98 3.07 -6.75
N GLN A 424 17.93 2.27 -7.01
CA GLN A 424 17.80 0.87 -6.59
C GLN A 424 18.18 -0.08 -7.71
#